data_37ab37c40b6cf01a3b2ccaa8695fea0f
#
_entry.id   37ab37c40b6cf01a3b2ccaa8695fea0f
#
_cell.length_a   1.000
_cell.length_b   1.000
_cell.length_c   1.000
_cell.angle_alpha   90.00
_cell.angle_beta   90.00
_cell.angle_gamma   90.00
#
_symmetry.space_group_name_H-M   'P 1'
#
loop_
_entity.id
_entity.type
_entity.pdbx_description
1 polymer ?
#
loop_
_entity_poly.entity_id
_entity_poly.type
_entity_poly.pdbx_seq_one_letter_code
_entity_poly.pdbx_strand_id
1 'polypeptide(L)' 'MSYIDVTGKTEDEALRKGLEQLGMDRDDVSVSILERAKTGFLGIGATPARICLLYTSPSPRDTR' A
#
# COMPACT_ATOMS: atom_id res chain seq x y z
N MET A 1 -6.52 -9.32 -12.61
CA MET A 1 -5.79 -8.98 -11.47
C MET A 1 -4.98 -7.77 -11.70
N SER A 2 -5.10 -6.83 -10.83
CA SER A 2 -4.38 -5.59 -10.97
C SER A 2 -3.63 -5.31 -9.69
N TYR A 3 -2.65 -4.47 -9.79
CA TYR A 3 -1.90 -4.12 -8.60
C TYR A 3 -1.34 -2.72 -8.76
N ILE A 4 -1.01 -2.12 -7.64
CA ILE A 4 -0.36 -0.82 -7.66
C ILE A 4 0.73 -0.83 -6.62
N ASP A 5 1.76 -0.06 -6.86
CA ASP A 5 2.84 0.10 -5.90
C ASP A 5 2.64 1.41 -5.17
N VAL A 6 2.75 1.37 -3.88
CA VAL A 6 2.57 2.57 -3.08
C VAL A 6 3.73 2.68 -2.13
N THR A 7 4.14 3.89 -1.87
CA THR A 7 5.20 4.12 -0.91
C THR A 7 4.70 5.06 0.15
N GLY A 8 5.29 4.99 1.30
CA GLY A 8 4.95 5.87 2.39
C GLY A 8 6.02 5.83 3.44
N LYS A 9 5.88 6.65 4.45
CA LYS A 9 6.88 6.68 5.50
C LYS A 9 6.86 5.38 6.27
N THR A 10 5.73 4.75 6.35
CA THR A 10 5.62 3.46 7.01
C THR A 10 4.73 2.60 6.16
N GLU A 11 4.71 1.33 6.47
CA GLU A 11 3.84 0.43 5.72
C GLU A 11 2.39 0.83 5.90
N ASP A 12 2.04 1.22 7.11
CA ASP A 12 0.68 1.63 7.36
C ASP A 12 0.31 2.83 6.52
N GLU A 13 1.19 3.77 6.43
CA GLU A 13 0.92 4.95 5.67
C GLU A 13 0.80 4.62 4.19
N ALA A 14 1.69 3.80 3.69
CA ALA A 14 1.63 3.41 2.30
C ALA A 14 0.31 2.68 2.02
N LEU A 15 -0.07 1.80 2.92
CA LEU A 15 -1.30 1.05 2.76
C LEU A 15 -2.49 1.99 2.71
N ARG A 16 -2.52 2.93 3.63
CA ARG A 16 -3.63 3.86 3.68
C ARG A 16 -3.73 4.65 2.38
N LYS A 17 -2.61 5.13 1.90
CA LYS A 17 -2.63 5.89 0.68
C LYS A 17 -3.14 5.05 -0.48
N GLY A 18 -2.69 3.82 -0.55
CA GLY A 18 -3.12 2.96 -1.63
C GLY A 18 -4.61 2.68 -1.58
N LEU A 19 -5.11 2.40 -0.38
CA LEU A 19 -6.53 2.12 -0.26
C LEU A 19 -7.36 3.33 -0.64
N GLU A 20 -6.88 4.49 -0.30
CA GLU A 20 -7.59 5.70 -0.66
C GLU A 20 -7.62 5.86 -2.17
N GLN A 21 -6.54 5.58 -2.81
CA GLN A 21 -6.50 5.70 -4.24
C GLN A 21 -7.42 4.71 -4.90
N LEU A 22 -7.48 3.51 -4.38
CA LEU A 22 -8.31 2.49 -4.98
C LEU A 22 -9.76 2.62 -4.55
N GLY A 23 -9.99 3.28 -3.43
CA GLY A 23 -11.34 3.35 -2.91
C GLY A 23 -11.82 2.00 -2.41
N MET A 24 -10.89 1.19 -1.92
CA MET A 24 -11.23 -0.15 -1.45
C MET A 24 -10.82 -0.31 -0.03
N ASP A 25 -11.30 -1.38 0.57
CA ASP A 25 -10.94 -1.66 1.93
C ASP A 25 -9.75 -2.59 1.95
N ARG A 26 -9.09 -2.63 3.07
CA ARG A 26 -7.95 -3.48 3.19
C ARG A 26 -8.30 -4.93 2.94
N ASP A 27 -9.50 -5.34 3.30
CA ASP A 27 -9.90 -6.72 3.08
C ASP A 27 -10.10 -7.04 1.61
N ASP A 28 -10.30 -6.02 0.82
CA ASP A 28 -10.53 -6.23 -0.59
C ASP A 28 -9.26 -6.31 -1.40
N VAL A 29 -8.15 -6.07 -0.78
CA VAL A 29 -6.87 -6.08 -1.49
C VAL A 29 -5.90 -6.98 -0.75
N SER A 30 -4.91 -7.42 -1.46
CA SER A 30 -3.85 -8.19 -0.84
C SER A 30 -2.63 -7.30 -0.75
N VAL A 31 -2.08 -7.22 0.43
CA VAL A 31 -0.94 -6.35 0.66
C VAL A 31 0.33 -7.17 0.63
N SER A 32 1.26 -6.75 -0.20
CA SER A 32 2.55 -7.39 -0.24
C SER A 32 3.60 -6.36 0.08
N ILE A 33 4.41 -6.63 1.05
CA ILE A 33 5.42 -5.68 1.44
C ILE A 33 6.66 -5.94 0.61
N LEU A 34 6.99 -4.98 -0.24
CA LEU A 34 8.17 -5.11 -1.07
C LEU A 34 9.39 -4.61 -0.33
N GLU A 35 9.22 -3.55 0.42
CA GLU A 35 10.33 -3.02 1.14
C GLU A 35 9.85 -2.42 2.42
N ARG A 36 10.52 -2.66 3.50
CA ARG A 36 10.10 -2.11 4.76
C ARG A 36 10.69 -0.76 4.99
N ALA A 37 9.97 0.07 5.67
CA ALA A 37 10.47 1.38 6.00
C ALA A 37 11.62 1.23 6.97
N LYS A 38 12.68 1.97 6.76
CA LYS A 38 13.81 1.94 7.63
C LYS A 38 14.11 3.32 8.08
N THR A 39 14.39 3.47 9.36
CA THR A 39 14.73 4.76 9.85
C THR A 39 16.20 4.91 9.69
N GLY A 40 16.61 5.91 9.08
CA GLY A 40 18.03 6.12 8.91
C GLY A 40 18.68 6.35 10.21
N PHE A 41 19.87 5.84 10.36
CA PHE A 41 20.59 6.02 11.56
C PHE A 41 21.35 7.25 11.32
N LEU A 42 21.41 8.13 12.12
CA LEU A 42 22.18 9.34 11.95
C LEU A 42 21.63 10.12 10.75
N GLY A 43 20.43 9.93 10.46
CA GLY A 43 19.85 10.73 9.41
C GLY A 43 20.16 10.31 8.01
N ILE A 44 20.82 9.21 7.83
CA ILE A 44 21.11 8.79 6.50
C ILE A 44 20.48 7.50 6.25
N GLY A 45 20.14 7.19 5.11
CA GLY A 45 19.67 5.88 4.77
C GLY A 45 18.22 5.65 5.06
N ALA A 46 17.48 6.66 5.32
CA ALA A 46 16.06 6.46 5.57
C ALA A 46 15.41 5.97 4.30
N THR A 47 14.67 4.90 4.39
CA THR A 47 14.05 4.31 3.23
C THR A 47 12.55 4.27 3.45
N PRO A 48 11.77 4.67 2.46
CA PRO A 48 10.33 4.61 2.62
C PRO A 48 9.84 3.18 2.49
N ALA A 49 8.69 2.93 3.04
CA ALA A 49 8.08 1.63 2.89
C ALA A 49 7.48 1.52 1.51
N ARG A 50 7.59 0.37 0.92
CA ARG A 50 7.06 0.16 -0.39
C ARG A 50 6.21 -1.08 -0.34
N ILE A 51 5.00 -0.96 -0.75
CA ILE A 51 4.10 -2.10 -0.73
C ILE A 51 3.39 -2.21 -2.06
N CYS A 52 2.92 -3.38 -2.33
CA CYS A 52 2.17 -3.64 -3.54
C CYS A 52 0.78 -4.07 -3.12
N LEU A 53 -0.22 -3.43 -3.67
CA LEU A 53 -1.59 -3.78 -3.37
C LEU A 53 -2.18 -4.50 -4.57
N LEU A 54 -2.54 -5.74 -4.34
CA LEU A 54 -3.14 -6.53 -5.40
C LEU A 54 -4.64 -6.52 -5.22
N TYR A 55 -5.37 -6.18 -6.21
CA TYR A 55 -6.82 -6.18 -6.11
C TYR A 55 -7.41 -6.79 -7.34
N THR A 56 -8.55 -7.40 -7.20
CA THR A 56 -9.09 -8.02 -8.32
C THR A 56 -10.21 -7.20 -8.67
N SER A 57 -10.27 -6.79 -9.61
CA SER A 57 -11.20 -6.12 -10.17
C SER A 57 -12.42 -5.82 -9.75
N PRO A 58 -13.00 -5.44 -10.15
CA PRO A 58 -13.95 -4.70 -10.17
C PRO A 58 -15.11 -4.93 -9.62
N SER A 59 -15.26 -5.46 -9.10
CA SER A 59 -16.23 -5.73 -8.74
C SER A 59 -16.82 -4.82 -8.04
N PRO A 60 -17.45 -4.34 -8.19
CA PRO A 60 -17.92 -3.33 -7.75
C PRO A 60 -18.69 -3.52 -6.61
N ARG A 61 -18.42 -3.55 -5.79
CA ARG A 61 -18.99 -3.65 -4.78
C ARG A 61 -20.07 -2.88 -4.84
N ASP A 62 -20.67 -2.53 -5.21
CA ASP A 62 -21.54 -1.80 -5.40
C ASP A 62 -22.32 -1.54 -4.58
N THR A 63 -22.45 -1.34 -4.09
CA THR A 63 -22.92 -1.00 -3.38
C THR A 63 -23.87 -0.61 -3.26
N ARG A 64 -24.37 -0.58 -3.12
CA ARG A 64 -25.02 -0.24 -2.97
C ARG A 64 -25.32 0.08 -2.73
#